data_e5d8030395f83bca2f4278100d6a89ee
#
_entry.id   e5d8030395f83bca2f4278100d6a89ee
#
_cell.length_a   1.000
_cell.length_b   1.000
_cell.length_c   1.000
_cell.angle_alpha   90.00
_cell.angle_beta   90.00
_cell.angle_gamma   90.00
#
_symmetry.space_group_name_H-M   'P 1'
#
loop_
_entity.id
_entity.type
_entity.pdbx_description
1 polymer ?
#
loop_
_entity_poly.entity_id
_entity_poly.type
_entity_poly.pdbx_seq_one_letter_code
_entity_poly.pdbx_strand_id
1 'polypeptide(L)'
;MLIFFFQHVYSKLYGKGHQTEINFVTYQTGSRSRPFRDKSGSYIFLPDGPAKILPAYYLFTTVIEGPLLSEVWTEQQDIIHKVTIYNTTGPSGLGIHIENIVSLDDKWNNTELLMRIESDIKPYPHTMCTDVNGFQLHRRKTRQKLTIQGNFYPMTTMALVEDAQSRLSLLTWESHGVASLVPGWLEVVLDRRLVQDDWRGMGEGLEDNLPTRSHFILQLEERKRSTVDLTSHLCHSSLQASQMSQLMENPPIITSVHTTHKGDDLLNMLQDYLPPIKAFPCEIHLVNFKTLFCNESSAESLMVLHRHGIDCDFPMLHKNCHSEV
;
A
#
# COMPACT_ATOMS: atom_id res chain seq x y z
N MET A 1 17.46 -24.68 -9.52
CA MET A 1 16.11 -24.11 -9.55
C MET A 1 15.99 -23.27 -8.31
N LEU A 2 16.34 -21.98 -8.39
CA LEU A 2 16.21 -21.02 -7.28
C LEU A 2 14.78 -20.53 -7.27
N ILE A 3 13.99 -21.07 -6.35
CA ILE A 3 12.65 -20.54 -6.05
C ILE A 3 12.89 -19.33 -5.16
N PHE A 4 12.83 -18.14 -5.71
CA PHE A 4 12.84 -16.89 -4.92
C PHE A 4 11.47 -16.66 -4.32
N PHE A 5 11.16 -17.36 -3.23
CA PHE A 5 10.22 -16.87 -2.26
C PHE A 5 10.98 -15.92 -1.33
N PHE A 6 10.48 -14.70 -1.13
CA PHE A 6 10.92 -13.90 0.00
C PHE A 6 10.53 -14.65 1.27
N GLN A 7 11.46 -15.40 1.84
CA GLN A 7 11.22 -16.11 3.10
C GLN A 7 11.56 -15.26 4.32
N HIS A 8 12.33 -14.19 4.13
CA HIS A 8 12.74 -13.32 5.21
C HIS A 8 12.93 -11.88 4.73
N VAL A 9 12.32 -10.95 5.43
CA VAL A 9 12.63 -9.52 5.35
C VAL A 9 13.57 -9.19 6.51
N TYR A 10 14.75 -8.73 6.19
CA TYR A 10 15.74 -8.33 7.16
C TYR A 10 15.99 -6.83 7.08
N SER A 11 15.77 -6.14 8.19
CA SER A 11 16.10 -4.74 8.30
C SER A 11 17.54 -4.54 8.76
N LYS A 12 18.40 -4.02 7.88
CA LYS A 12 19.78 -3.65 8.23
C LYS A 12 19.81 -2.58 9.32
N LEU A 13 18.80 -1.71 9.38
CA LEU A 13 18.71 -0.63 10.36
C LEU A 13 18.52 -1.16 11.78
N TYR A 14 17.70 -2.19 11.94
CA TYR A 14 17.33 -2.72 13.25
C TYR A 14 18.08 -4.00 13.61
N GLY A 15 18.80 -4.59 12.67
CA GLY A 15 19.51 -5.85 12.92
C GLY A 15 18.59 -7.04 13.17
N LYS A 16 17.33 -6.96 12.77
CA LYS A 16 16.34 -8.02 12.94
C LYS A 16 15.72 -8.43 11.60
N GLY A 17 15.29 -9.67 11.54
CA GLY A 17 14.57 -10.24 10.41
C GLY A 17 13.26 -10.87 10.86
N HIS A 18 12.28 -10.79 9.99
CA HIS A 18 10.98 -11.43 10.13
C HIS A 18 10.78 -12.40 8.97
N GLN A 19 10.25 -13.57 9.28
CA GLN A 19 9.80 -14.46 8.24
C GLN A 19 8.63 -13.79 7.53
N THR A 20 8.79 -13.57 6.23
CA THR A 20 7.77 -12.90 5.42
C THR A 20 7.70 -13.57 4.07
N GLU A 21 6.51 -13.93 3.65
CA GLU A 21 6.26 -14.60 2.38
C GLU A 21 5.20 -13.83 1.60
N ILE A 22 5.38 -13.73 0.27
CA ILE A 22 4.40 -13.11 -0.62
C ILE A 22 3.90 -14.19 -1.57
N ASN A 23 2.59 -14.42 -1.54
CA ASN A 23 1.91 -15.39 -2.36
C ASN A 23 0.77 -14.71 -3.14
N PHE A 24 0.49 -15.18 -4.35
CA PHE A 24 -0.77 -14.90 -5.01
C PHE A 24 -1.80 -15.94 -4.60
N VAL A 25 -3.00 -15.49 -4.29
CA VAL A 25 -4.10 -16.35 -3.87
C VAL A 25 -5.36 -16.01 -4.64
N THR A 26 -6.22 -16.99 -4.78
CA THR A 26 -7.49 -16.83 -5.50
C THR A 26 -8.66 -17.25 -4.64
N TYR A 27 -9.73 -16.46 -4.71
CA TYR A 27 -11.05 -16.86 -4.26
C TYR A 27 -11.89 -17.23 -5.47
N GLN A 28 -12.51 -18.40 -5.43
CA GLN A 28 -13.57 -18.73 -6.38
C GLN A 28 -14.86 -18.07 -5.94
N THR A 29 -15.56 -17.47 -6.87
CA THR A 29 -16.77 -16.71 -6.59
C THR A 29 -17.94 -17.31 -7.33
N GLY A 30 -19.07 -17.41 -6.69
CA GLY A 30 -20.26 -18.03 -7.24
C GLY A 30 -20.58 -19.34 -6.53
N SER A 31 -21.34 -19.24 -5.46
CA SER A 31 -21.76 -20.41 -4.66
C SER A 31 -22.49 -21.41 -5.52
N ARG A 32 -21.93 -22.62 -5.64
CA ARG A 32 -22.64 -23.79 -6.20
C ARG A 32 -23.81 -24.23 -5.33
N SER A 33 -23.81 -23.87 -4.04
CA SER A 33 -24.80 -24.26 -3.06
C SER A 33 -26.04 -23.35 -3.01
N ARG A 34 -25.97 -22.16 -3.64
CA ARG A 34 -27.06 -21.17 -3.64
C ARG A 34 -27.36 -20.66 -5.05
N PRO A 35 -28.19 -21.34 -5.84
CA PRO A 35 -28.29 -21.11 -7.28
C PRO A 35 -28.90 -19.76 -7.71
N PHE A 36 -29.50 -18.96 -6.82
CA PHE A 36 -30.35 -17.87 -7.32
C PHE A 36 -30.22 -16.49 -6.69
N ARG A 37 -29.47 -16.25 -5.59
CA ARG A 37 -29.49 -14.93 -4.95
C ARG A 37 -28.16 -14.37 -4.42
N ASP A 38 -27.19 -15.18 -4.12
CA ASP A 38 -25.99 -14.73 -3.41
C ASP A 38 -24.73 -15.09 -4.21
N LYS A 39 -24.43 -14.32 -5.22
CA LYS A 39 -23.24 -14.49 -6.06
C LYS A 39 -22.37 -13.24 -6.00
N SER A 40 -21.06 -13.41 -6.12
CA SER A 40 -20.18 -12.29 -6.43
C SER A 40 -20.54 -11.69 -7.79
N GLY A 41 -20.42 -10.40 -7.90
CA GLY A 41 -20.60 -9.63 -9.11
C GLY A 41 -20.01 -8.25 -8.94
N SER A 42 -20.46 -7.29 -9.71
CA SER A 42 -19.90 -5.93 -9.73
C SER A 42 -19.87 -5.26 -8.34
N TYR A 43 -20.91 -5.46 -7.54
CA TYR A 43 -21.04 -4.82 -6.22
C TYR A 43 -20.70 -5.71 -5.05
N ILE A 44 -20.72 -7.02 -5.21
CA ILE A 44 -20.60 -7.96 -4.09
C ILE A 44 -19.36 -8.82 -4.26
N PHE A 45 -18.58 -8.93 -3.19
CA PHE A 45 -17.59 -9.98 -2.99
C PHE A 45 -18.19 -11.06 -2.11
N LEU A 46 -18.40 -12.27 -2.66
CA LEU A 46 -18.97 -13.40 -1.96
C LEU A 46 -18.17 -14.67 -2.30
N PRO A 47 -17.05 -14.90 -1.59
CA PRO A 47 -16.18 -16.03 -1.87
C PRO A 47 -16.82 -17.37 -1.50
N ASP A 48 -16.55 -18.41 -2.29
CA ASP A 48 -16.98 -19.79 -2.05
C ASP A 48 -15.92 -20.57 -1.26
N GLY A 49 -15.68 -20.15 -0.01
CA GLY A 49 -14.70 -20.72 0.89
C GLY A 49 -13.38 -19.95 0.97
N PRO A 50 -12.37 -20.53 1.62
CA PRO A 50 -11.07 -19.87 1.83
C PRO A 50 -10.28 -19.74 0.53
N ALA A 51 -9.38 -18.75 0.51
CA ALA A 51 -8.48 -18.55 -0.61
C ALA A 51 -7.56 -19.76 -0.85
N LYS A 52 -7.25 -20.01 -2.11
CA LYS A 52 -6.28 -21.02 -2.54
C LYS A 52 -5.03 -20.35 -3.05
N ILE A 53 -3.87 -20.85 -2.63
CA ILE A 53 -2.58 -20.39 -3.17
C ILE A 53 -2.55 -20.72 -4.66
N LEU A 54 -2.20 -19.71 -5.47
CA LEU A 54 -1.96 -19.90 -6.89
C LEU A 54 -0.67 -20.69 -7.06
N PRO A 55 -0.67 -21.83 -7.74
CA PRO A 55 0.55 -22.60 -7.96
C PRO A 55 1.60 -21.75 -8.70
N ALA A 56 2.79 -21.70 -8.18
CA ALA A 56 3.89 -20.94 -8.74
C ALA A 56 4.49 -21.64 -9.97
N TYR A 57 3.87 -21.49 -11.12
CA TYR A 57 4.43 -21.86 -12.40
C TYR A 57 5.10 -20.65 -13.03
N TYR A 58 6.34 -20.36 -12.62
CA TYR A 58 7.09 -19.26 -13.21
C TYR A 58 7.47 -19.58 -14.65
N LEU A 59 7.09 -18.70 -15.57
CA LEU A 59 7.50 -18.77 -16.97
C LEU A 59 8.97 -18.35 -17.08
N PHE A 60 9.33 -17.27 -16.40
CA PHE A 60 10.72 -16.88 -16.23
C PHE A 60 10.94 -16.04 -14.96
N THR A 61 12.20 -15.96 -14.56
CA THR A 61 12.66 -15.09 -13.46
C THR A 61 13.89 -14.36 -13.94
N THR A 62 13.88 -13.03 -13.81
CA THR A 62 15.03 -12.17 -14.12
C THR A 62 15.49 -11.49 -12.84
N VAL A 63 16.80 -11.54 -12.58
CA VAL A 63 17.44 -10.85 -11.47
C VAL A 63 18.36 -9.77 -12.03
N ILE A 64 18.20 -8.54 -11.59
CA ILE A 64 19.03 -7.40 -11.95
C ILE A 64 19.70 -6.92 -10.68
N GLU A 65 21.03 -6.89 -10.68
CA GLU A 65 21.82 -6.38 -9.56
C GLU A 65 22.60 -5.14 -9.99
N GLY A 66 22.44 -4.07 -9.22
CA GLY A 66 23.13 -2.81 -9.48
C GLY A 66 23.52 -2.09 -8.20
N PRO A 67 24.42 -1.10 -8.29
CA PRO A 67 24.90 -0.36 -7.13
C PRO A 67 23.82 0.50 -6.47
N LEU A 68 22.81 0.95 -7.23
CA LEU A 68 21.74 1.82 -6.75
C LEU A 68 20.49 1.03 -6.37
N LEU A 69 20.20 -0.05 -7.09
CA LEU A 69 19.03 -0.89 -6.84
C LEU A 69 19.30 -2.33 -7.28
N SER A 70 18.50 -3.24 -6.72
CA SER A 70 18.40 -4.62 -7.16
C SER A 70 16.95 -4.96 -7.41
N GLU A 71 16.65 -5.69 -8.49
CA GLU A 71 15.29 -6.07 -8.88
C GLU A 71 15.19 -7.56 -9.16
N VAL A 72 14.04 -8.10 -8.83
CA VAL A 72 13.62 -9.45 -9.23
C VAL A 72 12.30 -9.35 -9.95
N TRP A 73 12.25 -9.87 -11.16
CA TRP A 73 11.06 -9.93 -11.99
C TRP A 73 10.66 -11.39 -12.15
N THR A 74 9.42 -11.70 -11.88
CA THR A 74 8.84 -13.02 -12.13
C THR A 74 7.58 -12.88 -12.95
N GLU A 75 7.39 -13.76 -13.88
CA GLU A 75 6.15 -13.88 -14.64
C GLU A 75 5.53 -15.24 -14.38
N GLN A 76 4.27 -15.24 -13.96
CA GLN A 76 3.46 -16.44 -13.75
C GLN A 76 2.01 -16.16 -14.13
N GLN A 77 1.40 -16.99 -14.97
CA GLN A 77 -0.04 -17.01 -15.23
C GLN A 77 -0.70 -15.62 -15.32
N ASP A 78 -0.31 -14.79 -16.28
CA ASP A 78 -0.89 -13.45 -16.47
C ASP A 78 -0.58 -12.43 -15.36
N ILE A 79 0.40 -12.74 -14.49
CA ILE A 79 0.89 -11.87 -13.43
C ILE A 79 2.38 -11.63 -13.66
N ILE A 80 2.76 -10.37 -13.80
CA ILE A 80 4.16 -9.94 -13.69
C ILE A 80 4.33 -9.36 -12.29
N HIS A 81 5.23 -9.96 -11.51
CA HIS A 81 5.56 -9.53 -10.17
C HIS A 81 7.00 -9.02 -10.14
N LYS A 82 7.17 -7.76 -9.80
CA LYS A 82 8.45 -7.10 -9.70
C LYS A 82 8.70 -6.66 -8.27
N VAL A 83 9.87 -6.97 -7.76
CA VAL A 83 10.32 -6.52 -6.45
C VAL A 83 11.61 -5.75 -6.61
N THR A 84 11.66 -4.54 -6.08
CA THR A 84 12.82 -3.64 -6.14
C THR A 84 13.27 -3.27 -4.74
N ILE A 85 14.57 -3.37 -4.50
CA ILE A 85 15.25 -2.91 -3.29
C ILE A 85 16.24 -1.82 -3.69
N TYR A 86 16.08 -0.62 -3.13
CA TYR A 86 17.01 0.49 -3.36
C TYR A 86 18.18 0.44 -2.38
N ASN A 87 19.39 0.48 -2.91
CA ASN A 87 20.65 0.56 -2.15
C ASN A 87 21.04 2.02 -1.84
N THR A 88 20.05 2.84 -1.49
CA THR A 88 20.23 4.26 -1.21
C THR A 88 19.96 4.56 0.27
N THR A 89 20.53 5.65 0.76
CA THR A 89 20.18 6.22 2.06
C THR A 89 18.87 6.99 1.94
N GLY A 90 18.05 6.99 2.99
CA GLY A 90 16.79 7.72 3.00
C GLY A 90 15.55 6.81 2.85
N PRO A 91 14.36 7.40 2.74
CA PRO A 91 13.09 6.67 2.84
C PRO A 91 12.93 5.54 1.81
N SER A 92 13.36 5.75 0.56
CA SER A 92 13.24 4.73 -0.49
C SER A 92 14.05 3.46 -0.22
N GLY A 93 15.20 3.57 0.48
CA GLY A 93 16.02 2.42 0.86
C GLY A 93 15.53 1.66 2.08
N LEU A 94 14.41 2.08 2.69
CA LEU A 94 13.87 1.51 3.92
C LEU A 94 12.62 0.66 3.70
N GLY A 95 12.25 0.44 2.44
CA GLY A 95 11.13 -0.38 2.07
C GLY A 95 11.46 -1.29 0.89
N ILE A 96 10.66 -2.33 0.74
CA ILE A 96 10.66 -3.22 -0.42
C ILE A 96 9.55 -2.73 -1.34
N HIS A 97 9.93 -2.30 -2.54
CA HIS A 97 8.98 -1.84 -3.55
C HIS A 97 8.47 -3.03 -4.34
N ILE A 98 7.17 -3.14 -4.45
CA ILE A 98 6.47 -4.23 -5.13
C ILE A 98 5.59 -3.62 -6.22
N GLU A 99 5.71 -4.16 -7.41
CA GLU A 99 4.85 -3.81 -8.54
C GLU A 99 4.24 -5.10 -9.09
N ASN A 100 2.92 -5.12 -9.24
CA ASN A 100 2.22 -6.21 -9.89
C ASN A 100 1.52 -5.69 -11.14
N ILE A 101 1.66 -6.38 -12.25
CA ILE A 101 0.87 -6.16 -13.46
C ILE A 101 0.05 -7.42 -13.68
N VAL A 102 -1.26 -7.25 -13.65
CA VAL A 102 -2.24 -8.35 -13.73
C VAL A 102 -3.07 -8.18 -15.01
N SER A 103 -3.25 -9.26 -15.75
CA SER A 103 -4.06 -9.25 -16.98
C SER A 103 -4.97 -10.47 -16.99
N LEU A 104 -6.18 -10.34 -16.42
CA LEU A 104 -7.12 -11.46 -16.29
C LEU A 104 -7.88 -11.68 -17.60
N ASP A 105 -7.72 -12.87 -18.17
CA ASP A 105 -8.46 -13.34 -19.33
C ASP A 105 -9.57 -14.36 -18.95
N ASP A 106 -10.16 -15.03 -19.93
CA ASP A 106 -11.26 -15.98 -19.73
C ASP A 106 -10.91 -17.18 -18.82
N LYS A 107 -9.63 -17.49 -18.62
CA LYS A 107 -9.20 -18.54 -17.68
C LYS A 107 -9.51 -18.18 -16.24
N TRP A 108 -9.66 -16.90 -15.94
CA TRP A 108 -9.91 -16.35 -14.61
C TRP A 108 -11.40 -16.13 -14.31
N ASN A 109 -12.28 -16.63 -15.14
CA ASN A 109 -13.72 -16.45 -14.95
C ASN A 109 -14.16 -16.86 -13.55
N ASN A 110 -14.94 -15.98 -12.92
CA ASN A 110 -15.45 -16.11 -11.54
C ASN A 110 -14.36 -16.27 -10.48
N THR A 111 -13.29 -15.51 -10.63
CA THR A 111 -12.13 -15.51 -9.73
C THR A 111 -11.83 -14.11 -9.24
N GLU A 112 -11.50 -14.01 -7.97
CA GLU A 112 -10.89 -12.84 -7.36
C GLU A 112 -9.41 -13.16 -7.12
N LEU A 113 -8.49 -12.32 -7.60
CA LEU A 113 -7.05 -12.45 -7.43
C LEU A 113 -6.55 -11.49 -6.36
N LEU A 114 -5.79 -12.01 -5.41
CA LEU A 114 -5.23 -11.25 -4.30
C LEU A 114 -3.73 -11.53 -4.15
N MET A 115 -3.01 -10.53 -3.66
CA MET A 115 -1.68 -10.69 -3.09
C MET A 115 -1.81 -10.92 -1.59
N ARG A 116 -1.20 -11.99 -1.09
CA ARG A 116 -1.13 -12.30 0.34
C ARG A 116 0.29 -12.12 0.83
N ILE A 117 0.44 -11.34 1.88
CA ILE A 117 1.68 -11.17 2.61
C ILE A 117 1.50 -11.89 3.94
N GLU A 118 2.32 -12.90 4.18
CA GLU A 118 2.35 -13.69 5.41
C GLU A 118 3.55 -13.26 6.24
N SER A 119 3.34 -12.90 7.52
CA SER A 119 4.43 -12.53 8.42
C SER A 119 4.33 -13.29 9.74
N ASP A 120 5.45 -13.37 10.45
CA ASP A 120 5.53 -13.95 11.80
C ASP A 120 5.18 -12.95 12.91
N ILE A 121 4.82 -11.70 12.57
CA ILE A 121 4.28 -10.71 13.49
C ILE A 121 2.93 -11.20 14.04
N LYS A 122 2.76 -11.17 15.35
CA LYS A 122 1.60 -11.75 16.03
C LYS A 122 0.77 -10.68 16.73
N PRO A 123 -0.09 -9.96 16.01
CA PRO A 123 -0.98 -8.97 16.61
C PRO A 123 -1.91 -9.64 17.64
N TYR A 124 -1.96 -9.05 18.84
CA TYR A 124 -2.89 -9.47 19.88
C TYR A 124 -3.57 -8.24 20.50
N PRO A 125 -4.90 -8.18 20.55
CA PRO A 125 -5.85 -9.09 19.87
C PRO A 125 -5.68 -9.10 18.35
N HIS A 126 -6.27 -10.07 17.64
CA HIS A 126 -6.18 -10.17 16.19
C HIS A 126 -6.77 -8.92 15.51
N THR A 127 -5.91 -7.98 15.19
CA THR A 127 -6.24 -6.68 14.59
C THR A 127 -5.24 -6.31 13.52
N MET A 128 -5.69 -5.48 12.59
CA MET A 128 -4.87 -4.69 11.68
C MET A 128 -5.31 -3.24 11.73
N CYS A 129 -4.57 -2.32 11.14
CA CYS A 129 -5.02 -0.95 10.96
C CYS A 129 -5.07 -0.62 9.49
N THR A 130 -6.13 0.08 9.06
CA THR A 130 -6.29 0.57 7.68
C THR A 130 -6.85 1.97 7.69
N ASP A 131 -6.58 2.72 6.64
CA ASP A 131 -7.19 4.02 6.41
C ASP A 131 -8.38 3.95 5.43
N VAL A 132 -9.17 5.00 5.38
CA VAL A 132 -10.29 5.14 4.46
C VAL A 132 -10.10 6.32 3.49
N ASN A 133 -9.29 7.30 3.88
CA ASN A 133 -9.17 8.57 3.16
C ASN A 133 -7.76 9.17 3.17
N GLY A 134 -6.76 8.41 3.57
CA GLY A 134 -5.37 8.89 3.67
C GLY A 134 -5.05 9.74 4.91
N PHE A 135 -6.03 10.06 5.76
CA PHE A 135 -5.82 10.96 6.88
C PHE A 135 -5.80 10.28 8.25
N GLN A 136 -6.52 9.18 8.40
CA GLN A 136 -6.65 8.52 9.68
C GLN A 136 -6.69 7.01 9.55
N LEU A 137 -5.86 6.34 10.35
CA LEU A 137 -5.85 4.89 10.49
C LEU A 137 -6.83 4.44 11.58
N HIS A 138 -7.61 3.42 11.26
CA HIS A 138 -8.54 2.80 12.18
C HIS A 138 -8.14 1.37 12.49
N ARG A 139 -8.24 0.97 13.75
CA ARG A 139 -8.03 -0.40 14.18
C ARG A 139 -9.20 -1.27 13.78
N ARG A 140 -8.91 -2.28 12.96
CA ARG A 140 -9.87 -3.27 12.44
C ARG A 140 -9.68 -4.58 13.18
N LYS A 141 -10.73 -5.09 13.74
CA LYS A 141 -10.72 -6.39 14.44
C LYS A 141 -11.34 -7.45 13.56
N THR A 142 -10.60 -8.52 13.29
CA THR A 142 -11.14 -9.69 12.59
C THR A 142 -12.15 -10.41 13.46
N ARG A 143 -13.33 -10.65 12.90
CA ARG A 143 -14.47 -11.24 13.61
C ARG A 143 -14.79 -12.61 13.03
N GLN A 144 -14.52 -13.66 13.79
CA GLN A 144 -14.76 -15.06 13.37
C GLN A 144 -16.22 -15.38 13.07
N LYS A 145 -17.17 -14.66 13.70
CA LYS A 145 -18.60 -14.85 13.44
C LYS A 145 -19.07 -14.24 12.11
N LEU A 146 -18.28 -13.39 11.49
CA LEU A 146 -18.57 -12.84 10.18
C LEU A 146 -18.04 -13.78 9.09
N THR A 147 -18.64 -13.70 7.93
CA THR A 147 -18.15 -14.34 6.72
C THR A 147 -16.83 -13.69 6.26
N ILE A 148 -16.12 -14.32 5.34
CA ILE A 148 -14.82 -13.85 4.85
C ILE A 148 -14.91 -12.39 4.40
N GLN A 149 -15.86 -12.06 3.54
CA GLN A 149 -16.05 -10.72 3.00
C GLN A 149 -16.37 -9.65 4.06
N GLY A 150 -16.95 -10.04 5.19
CA GLY A 150 -17.26 -9.15 6.30
C GLY A 150 -16.01 -8.69 7.08
N ASN A 151 -14.85 -9.24 6.77
CA ASN A 151 -13.55 -8.89 7.36
C ASN A 151 -12.61 -8.16 6.37
N PHE A 152 -13.09 -7.83 5.17
CA PHE A 152 -12.39 -6.94 4.25
C PHE A 152 -12.74 -5.48 4.53
N TYR A 153 -11.73 -4.65 4.51
CA TYR A 153 -11.82 -3.22 4.79
C TYR A 153 -11.14 -2.42 3.68
N PRO A 154 -11.55 -1.17 3.46
CA PRO A 154 -10.82 -0.28 2.57
C PRO A 154 -9.37 -0.06 3.05
N MET A 155 -8.45 0.02 2.11
CA MET A 155 -7.09 0.49 2.26
C MET A 155 -6.84 1.52 1.16
N THR A 156 -6.89 2.80 1.51
CA THR A 156 -6.69 3.87 0.55
C THR A 156 -5.21 4.14 0.34
N THR A 157 -4.45 4.24 1.42
CA THR A 157 -3.02 4.54 1.37
C THR A 157 -2.15 3.51 2.08
N MET A 158 -2.66 2.88 3.15
CA MET A 158 -1.88 1.90 3.89
C MET A 158 -2.72 0.93 4.72
N ALA A 159 -2.14 -0.24 4.94
CA ALA A 159 -2.54 -1.18 5.98
C ALA A 159 -1.32 -1.59 6.80
N LEU A 160 -1.51 -1.89 8.08
CA LEU A 160 -0.42 -2.38 8.92
C LEU A 160 -0.88 -3.45 9.90
N VAL A 161 0.03 -4.35 10.23
CA VAL A 161 -0.06 -5.31 11.32
C VAL A 161 1.10 -5.09 12.27
N GLU A 162 0.83 -5.17 13.57
CA GLU A 162 1.82 -4.88 14.59
C GLU A 162 1.64 -5.74 15.83
N ASP A 163 2.74 -5.99 16.50
CA ASP A 163 2.77 -6.55 17.85
C ASP A 163 3.52 -5.61 18.82
N ALA A 164 3.91 -6.10 19.97
CA ALA A 164 4.62 -5.29 20.97
C ALA A 164 6.03 -4.85 20.53
N GLN A 165 6.61 -5.47 19.53
CA GLN A 165 8.00 -5.26 19.10
C GLN A 165 8.14 -4.71 17.69
N SER A 166 7.33 -5.22 16.78
CA SER A 166 7.52 -5.02 15.34
C SER A 166 6.25 -4.61 14.65
N ARG A 167 6.39 -3.90 13.55
CA ARG A 167 5.32 -3.47 12.67
C ARG A 167 5.68 -3.77 11.22
N LEU A 168 4.74 -4.36 10.49
CA LEU A 168 4.78 -4.48 9.05
C LEU A 168 3.73 -3.55 8.46
N SER A 169 4.16 -2.55 7.71
CA SER A 169 3.31 -1.59 7.02
C SER A 169 3.35 -1.85 5.53
N LEU A 170 2.18 -1.95 4.91
CA LEU A 170 2.01 -2.02 3.48
C LEU A 170 1.41 -0.69 3.01
N LEU A 171 2.19 0.06 2.26
CA LEU A 171 1.75 1.30 1.62
C LEU A 171 1.30 0.98 0.20
N THR A 172 0.34 1.72 -0.31
CA THR A 172 -0.17 1.54 -1.68
C THR A 172 -0.37 2.86 -2.39
N TRP A 173 -0.23 2.86 -3.69
CA TRP A 173 -0.55 4.02 -4.54
C TRP A 173 -2.04 4.04 -4.89
N GLU A 174 -2.62 2.87 -5.20
CA GLU A 174 -4.03 2.73 -5.55
C GLU A 174 -4.85 2.23 -4.35
N SER A 175 -6.12 2.59 -4.29
CA SER A 175 -7.01 2.09 -3.26
C SER A 175 -7.37 0.62 -3.48
N HIS A 176 -7.28 -0.19 -2.42
CA HIS A 176 -7.59 -1.62 -2.44
C HIS A 176 -8.56 -2.02 -1.34
N GLY A 177 -9.09 -3.23 -1.43
CA GLY A 177 -9.67 -3.95 -0.32
C GLY A 177 -8.61 -4.81 0.35
N VAL A 178 -8.56 -4.82 1.69
CA VAL A 178 -7.58 -5.60 2.46
C VAL A 178 -8.25 -6.32 3.62
N ALA A 179 -7.76 -7.51 3.94
CA ALA A 179 -8.15 -8.28 5.11
C ALA A 179 -6.91 -8.85 5.84
N SER A 180 -7.06 -9.06 7.15
CA SER A 180 -6.15 -9.88 7.95
C SER A 180 -6.94 -11.05 8.52
N LEU A 181 -7.10 -12.11 7.75
CA LEU A 181 -7.90 -13.28 8.16
C LEU A 181 -7.15 -14.20 9.12
N VAL A 182 -5.83 -14.18 9.05
CA VAL A 182 -4.90 -14.85 9.96
C VAL A 182 -4.03 -13.79 10.62
N PRO A 183 -3.72 -13.89 11.94
CA PRO A 183 -2.86 -12.92 12.61
C PRO A 183 -1.52 -12.75 11.90
N GLY A 184 -1.14 -11.52 11.58
CA GLY A 184 0.10 -11.19 10.87
C GLY A 184 0.04 -11.30 9.34
N TRP A 185 -1.09 -11.72 8.79
CA TRP A 185 -1.28 -11.79 7.33
C TRP A 185 -2.06 -10.58 6.82
N LEU A 186 -1.73 -10.15 5.59
CA LEU A 186 -2.50 -9.17 4.84
C LEU A 186 -2.85 -9.78 3.47
N GLU A 187 -4.13 -9.77 3.14
CA GLU A 187 -4.65 -10.15 1.82
C GLU A 187 -5.20 -8.92 1.13
N VAL A 188 -4.61 -8.57 0.00
CA VAL A 188 -4.94 -7.37 -0.77
C VAL A 188 -5.53 -7.75 -2.12
N VAL A 189 -6.73 -7.25 -2.41
CA VAL A 189 -7.40 -7.48 -3.69
C VAL A 189 -6.64 -6.76 -4.80
N LEU A 190 -6.25 -7.50 -5.85
CA LEU A 190 -5.56 -6.92 -7.01
C LEU A 190 -6.52 -6.69 -8.17
N ASP A 191 -7.24 -7.74 -8.57
CA ASP A 191 -8.17 -7.69 -9.68
C ASP A 191 -9.21 -8.81 -9.56
N ARG A 192 -10.26 -8.73 -10.36
CA ARG A 192 -11.36 -9.69 -10.35
C ARG A 192 -11.96 -9.82 -11.75
N ARG A 193 -12.36 -11.03 -12.14
CA ARG A 193 -13.10 -11.29 -13.35
C ARG A 193 -14.33 -12.15 -13.05
N LEU A 194 -15.49 -11.66 -13.38
CA LEU A 194 -16.78 -12.27 -13.03
C LEU A 194 -17.71 -12.26 -14.23
N VAL A 195 -18.10 -13.44 -14.68
CA VAL A 195 -19.01 -13.60 -15.82
C VAL A 195 -20.49 -13.64 -15.42
N GLN A 196 -20.79 -13.24 -14.18
CA GLN A 196 -22.14 -13.31 -13.62
C GLN A 196 -22.56 -11.98 -13.03
N ASP A 197 -23.86 -11.68 -13.16
CA ASP A 197 -24.48 -10.55 -12.48
C ASP A 197 -24.82 -10.91 -11.02
N ASP A 198 -24.61 -9.98 -10.11
CA ASP A 198 -24.96 -10.11 -8.68
C ASP A 198 -26.39 -9.63 -8.36
N TRP A 199 -27.16 -9.29 -9.39
CA TRP A 199 -28.54 -8.80 -9.27
C TRP A 199 -28.67 -7.50 -8.45
N ARG A 200 -27.68 -6.62 -8.56
CA ARG A 200 -27.63 -5.32 -7.88
C ARG A 200 -27.76 -4.13 -8.80
N GLY A 201 -28.12 -4.36 -10.06
CA GLY A 201 -28.53 -3.31 -11.00
C GLY A 201 -27.64 -3.11 -12.21
N MET A 202 -26.48 -3.79 -12.33
CA MET A 202 -25.67 -3.75 -13.54
C MET A 202 -26.29 -4.56 -14.68
N GLY A 203 -26.80 -5.76 -14.39
CA GLY A 203 -27.34 -6.67 -15.39
C GLY A 203 -26.27 -7.42 -16.19
N GLU A 204 -25.00 -7.30 -15.81
CA GLU A 204 -23.84 -7.91 -16.48
C GLU A 204 -22.74 -8.24 -15.47
N GLY A 205 -21.74 -9.01 -15.92
CA GLY A 205 -20.53 -9.32 -15.16
C GLY A 205 -19.47 -8.24 -15.25
N LEU A 206 -18.25 -8.60 -14.81
CA LEU A 206 -17.02 -7.82 -14.96
C LEU A 206 -16.08 -8.59 -15.87
N GLU A 207 -16.13 -8.31 -17.20
CA GLU A 207 -15.39 -9.05 -18.21
C GLU A 207 -14.49 -8.15 -19.07
N ASP A 208 -14.50 -6.86 -18.78
CA ASP A 208 -13.77 -5.80 -19.48
C ASP A 208 -12.38 -5.54 -18.90
N ASN A 209 -11.76 -6.57 -18.31
CA ASN A 209 -10.43 -6.46 -17.70
C ASN A 209 -9.40 -5.94 -18.71
N LEU A 210 -8.67 -4.93 -18.27
CA LEU A 210 -7.46 -4.42 -18.89
C LEU A 210 -6.26 -4.74 -17.99
N PRO A 211 -5.02 -4.76 -18.52
CA PRO A 211 -3.85 -4.91 -17.65
C PRO A 211 -3.84 -3.87 -16.54
N THR A 212 -3.95 -4.33 -15.30
CA THR A 212 -3.99 -3.50 -14.10
C THR A 212 -2.64 -3.52 -13.41
N ARG A 213 -2.12 -2.34 -13.10
CA ARG A 213 -0.85 -2.17 -12.39
C ARG A 213 -1.11 -1.71 -10.96
N SER A 214 -0.48 -2.36 -10.00
CA SER A 214 -0.55 -2.01 -8.59
C SER A 214 0.84 -1.82 -8.00
N HIS A 215 1.02 -0.77 -7.20
CA HIS A 215 2.30 -0.46 -6.56
C HIS A 215 2.18 -0.45 -5.05
N PHE A 216 3.12 -1.12 -4.41
CA PHE A 216 3.17 -1.20 -2.96
C PHE A 216 4.60 -0.95 -2.45
N ILE A 217 4.68 -0.49 -1.19
CA ILE A 217 5.93 -0.47 -0.45
C ILE A 217 5.69 -1.21 0.86
N LEU A 218 6.47 -2.26 1.08
CA LEU A 218 6.46 -3.03 2.32
C LEU A 218 7.57 -2.52 3.23
N GLN A 219 7.21 -2.05 4.42
CA GLN A 219 8.14 -1.55 5.43
C GLN A 219 8.07 -2.38 6.68
N LEU A 220 9.24 -2.77 7.20
CA LEU A 220 9.40 -3.45 8.48
C LEU A 220 10.07 -2.49 9.46
N GLU A 221 9.42 -2.26 10.60
CA GLU A 221 9.86 -1.31 11.62
C GLU A 221 9.87 -1.95 13.00
N GLU A 222 10.84 -1.58 13.83
CA GLU A 222 10.99 -2.04 15.22
C GLU A 222 10.64 -0.92 16.20
N ARG A 223 9.87 -1.27 17.22
CA ARG A 223 9.52 -0.33 18.30
C ARG A 223 10.69 -0.09 19.24
N LYS A 224 10.82 1.15 19.70
CA LYS A 224 11.74 1.52 20.78
C LYS A 224 11.22 1.07 22.14
N ARG A 225 9.90 1.03 22.32
CA ARG A 225 9.22 0.67 23.56
C ARG A 225 8.24 -0.46 23.30
N SER A 226 8.10 -1.37 24.27
CA SER A 226 7.22 -2.54 24.15
C SER A 226 5.76 -2.28 24.53
N THR A 227 5.34 -1.02 24.71
CA THR A 227 3.99 -0.67 25.15
C THR A 227 3.16 -0.22 23.96
N VAL A 228 2.23 -1.06 23.52
CA VAL A 228 1.22 -0.71 22.50
C VAL A 228 -0.10 -0.46 23.20
N ASP A 229 -0.71 0.69 22.99
CA ASP A 229 -2.10 0.91 23.41
C ASP A 229 -3.04 0.24 22.42
N LEU A 230 -3.42 -0.99 22.75
CA LEU A 230 -4.36 -1.80 21.97
C LEU A 230 -5.83 -1.46 22.27
N THR A 231 -6.08 -0.55 23.20
CA THR A 231 -7.45 -0.14 23.58
C THR A 231 -7.99 0.97 22.69
N SER A 232 -7.11 1.77 22.11
CA SER A 232 -7.47 2.81 21.16
C SER A 232 -8.06 2.25 19.87
N HIS A 233 -9.13 2.85 19.39
CA HIS A 233 -9.70 2.56 18.07
C HIS A 233 -8.89 3.18 16.94
N LEU A 234 -8.00 4.12 17.25
CA LEU A 234 -7.11 4.77 16.32
C LEU A 234 -5.75 4.10 16.30
N CYS A 235 -5.14 4.10 15.14
CA CYS A 235 -3.75 3.75 14.94
C CYS A 235 -3.02 4.97 14.40
N HIS A 236 -1.73 5.01 14.61
CA HIS A 236 -0.87 6.03 14.05
C HIS A 236 0.26 5.35 13.27
N SER A 237 0.55 5.86 12.09
CA SER A 237 1.72 5.43 11.32
C SER A 237 3.01 5.97 11.97
N SER A 238 4.14 5.37 11.64
CA SER A 238 5.43 6.02 11.88
C SER A 238 5.55 7.25 10.99
N LEU A 239 6.42 8.19 11.37
CA LEU A 239 6.71 9.34 10.51
C LEU A 239 7.21 8.92 9.13
N GLN A 240 8.06 7.89 9.10
CA GLN A 240 8.62 7.36 7.85
C GLN A 240 7.54 6.79 6.95
N ALA A 241 6.64 5.94 7.46
CA ALA A 241 5.54 5.38 6.70
C ALA A 241 4.59 6.48 6.18
N SER A 242 4.29 7.49 7.02
CA SER A 242 3.47 8.63 6.62
C SER A 242 4.10 9.44 5.48
N GLN A 243 5.40 9.79 5.59
CA GLN A 243 6.10 10.54 4.56
C GLN A 243 6.19 9.75 3.26
N MET A 244 6.44 8.45 3.34
CA MET A 244 6.55 7.60 2.16
C MET A 244 5.20 7.43 1.46
N SER A 245 4.12 7.28 2.22
CA SER A 245 2.75 7.24 1.69
C SER A 245 2.41 8.55 0.95
N GLN A 246 2.73 9.71 1.55
CA GLN A 246 2.51 11.01 0.90
C GLN A 246 3.33 11.17 -0.39
N LEU A 247 4.58 10.65 -0.40
CA LEU A 247 5.44 10.68 -1.59
C LEU A 247 4.91 9.78 -2.70
N MET A 248 4.30 8.66 -2.35
CA MET A 248 3.63 7.77 -3.32
C MET A 248 2.44 8.45 -3.96
N GLU A 249 1.60 9.11 -3.18
CA GLU A 249 0.39 9.79 -3.67
C GLU A 249 0.70 11.08 -4.44
N ASN A 250 1.76 11.77 -4.04
CA ASN A 250 2.18 13.04 -4.61
C ASN A 250 3.63 12.97 -5.08
N PRO A 251 3.94 12.18 -6.11
CA PRO A 251 5.30 12.03 -6.59
C PRO A 251 5.81 13.36 -7.13
N PRO A 252 7.09 13.69 -6.90
CA PRO A 252 7.69 14.90 -7.46
C PRO A 252 7.67 14.87 -8.99
N ILE A 253 7.27 15.96 -9.59
CA ILE A 253 7.32 16.13 -11.03
C ILE A 253 8.77 16.39 -11.44
N ILE A 254 9.35 15.44 -12.17
CA ILE A 254 10.71 15.55 -12.67
C ILE A 254 10.66 15.96 -14.15
N THR A 255 11.24 17.10 -14.46
CA THR A 255 11.35 17.59 -15.84
C THR A 255 12.82 17.78 -16.21
N SER A 256 13.12 17.56 -17.47
CA SER A 256 14.45 17.88 -18.04
C SER A 256 14.31 19.00 -19.05
N VAL A 257 15.22 19.96 -18.99
CA VAL A 257 15.27 21.06 -19.94
C VAL A 257 16.60 21.01 -20.69
N HIS A 258 16.51 21.02 -22.01
CA HIS A 258 17.71 21.19 -22.84
C HIS A 258 18.03 22.68 -22.87
N THR A 259 19.20 23.07 -22.33
CA THR A 259 19.64 24.47 -22.28
C THR A 259 21.05 24.61 -22.80
N THR A 260 21.32 25.72 -23.47
CA THR A 260 22.66 26.17 -23.85
C THR A 260 23.29 27.06 -22.77
N HIS A 261 22.52 27.47 -21.77
CA HIS A 261 23.01 28.30 -20.66
C HIS A 261 23.82 27.48 -19.66
N LYS A 262 24.79 28.13 -19.01
CA LYS A 262 25.53 27.51 -17.90
C LYS A 262 24.63 27.27 -16.71
N GLY A 263 24.91 26.22 -15.92
CA GLY A 263 24.06 25.77 -14.81
C GLY A 263 23.70 26.84 -13.78
N ASP A 264 24.60 27.80 -13.53
CA ASP A 264 24.39 28.89 -12.58
C ASP A 264 23.31 29.90 -13.05
N ASP A 265 23.23 30.16 -14.35
CA ASP A 265 22.19 31.04 -14.91
C ASP A 265 20.80 30.37 -14.80
N LEU A 266 20.73 29.05 -14.97
CA LEU A 266 19.50 28.31 -14.84
C LEU A 266 19.01 28.28 -13.39
N LEU A 267 19.92 28.09 -12.43
CA LEU A 267 19.59 28.11 -10.99
C LEU A 267 19.07 29.49 -10.57
N ASN A 268 19.64 30.57 -11.07
CA ASN A 268 19.15 31.92 -10.79
C ASN A 268 17.75 32.17 -11.36
N MET A 269 17.49 31.68 -12.59
CA MET A 269 16.14 31.75 -13.18
C MET A 269 15.10 30.91 -12.40
N LEU A 270 15.52 29.78 -11.85
CA LEU A 270 14.60 28.91 -11.06
C LEU A 270 14.33 29.44 -9.66
N GLN A 271 15.25 30.23 -9.07
CA GLN A 271 15.06 30.83 -7.75
C GLN A 271 13.84 31.76 -7.69
N ASP A 272 13.51 32.42 -8.78
CA ASP A 272 12.34 33.30 -8.88
C ASP A 272 10.99 32.50 -8.84
N TYR A 273 11.06 31.21 -9.12
CA TYR A 273 9.88 30.31 -9.10
C TYR A 273 9.78 29.45 -7.82
N LEU A 274 10.80 29.45 -6.97
CA LEU A 274 10.74 28.73 -5.72
C LEU A 274 9.84 29.48 -4.74
N PRO A 275 8.76 28.87 -4.23
CA PRO A 275 7.91 29.53 -3.27
C PRO A 275 8.74 29.84 -2.01
N PRO A 276 8.59 31.04 -1.42
CA PRO A 276 9.31 31.43 -0.20
C PRO A 276 8.79 30.72 1.05
N ILE A 277 8.13 29.59 0.89
CA ILE A 277 7.52 28.80 1.98
C ILE A 277 8.59 27.95 2.62
N LYS A 278 8.85 28.19 3.89
CA LYS A 278 9.61 27.23 4.71
C LYS A 278 8.85 25.92 4.79
N ALA A 279 9.59 24.82 4.89
CA ALA A 279 8.96 23.49 5.08
C ALA A 279 8.04 23.53 6.29
N PHE A 280 6.87 22.91 6.15
CA PHE A 280 5.98 22.69 7.28
C PHE A 280 6.61 21.71 8.29
N PRO A 281 6.22 21.75 9.58
CA PRO A 281 6.53 20.67 10.51
C PRO A 281 6.12 19.31 9.92
N CYS A 282 6.85 18.25 10.27
CA CYS A 282 6.70 16.93 9.62
C CYS A 282 5.31 16.32 9.81
N GLU A 283 4.59 16.69 10.86
CA GLU A 283 3.23 16.24 11.11
C GLU A 283 2.16 17.06 10.37
N ILE A 284 2.53 18.16 9.72
CA ILE A 284 1.58 19.02 9.00
C ILE A 284 1.62 18.70 7.50
N HIS A 285 0.49 18.29 7.00
CA HIS A 285 0.24 18.05 5.58
C HIS A 285 -0.60 19.18 4.99
N LEU A 286 -0.12 19.79 3.92
CA LEU A 286 -0.89 20.72 3.10
C LEU A 286 -1.82 19.93 2.17
N VAL A 287 -3.07 19.80 2.57
CA VAL A 287 -4.07 19.02 1.81
C VAL A 287 -4.49 19.75 0.53
N ASN A 288 -4.68 21.05 0.64
CA ASN A 288 -5.16 21.87 -0.49
C ASN A 288 -4.78 23.33 -0.29
N PHE A 289 -4.46 23.98 -1.40
CA PHE A 289 -4.26 25.42 -1.46
C PHE A 289 -4.91 25.96 -2.73
N LYS A 290 -5.89 26.86 -2.57
CA LYS A 290 -6.64 27.45 -3.69
C LYS A 290 -6.69 28.96 -3.56
N THR A 291 -6.52 29.64 -4.66
CA THR A 291 -6.84 31.09 -4.76
C THR A 291 -8.30 31.24 -5.08
N LEU A 292 -9.00 32.05 -4.28
CA LEU A 292 -10.36 32.44 -4.48
C LEU A 292 -10.40 33.83 -5.09
N PHE A 293 -10.97 33.96 -6.28
CA PHE A 293 -11.14 35.28 -6.90
C PHE A 293 -12.37 35.98 -6.31
N CYS A 294 -12.14 37.00 -5.52
CA CYS A 294 -13.24 37.76 -4.93
C CYS A 294 -13.59 39.03 -5.73
N ASN A 295 -12.60 39.80 -6.21
CA ASN A 295 -12.78 41.01 -7.04
C ASN A 295 -11.44 41.37 -7.72
N GLU A 296 -11.48 42.37 -8.64
CA GLU A 296 -10.27 42.89 -9.33
C GLU A 296 -9.18 43.45 -8.38
N SER A 297 -9.55 43.77 -7.14
CA SER A 297 -8.67 44.41 -6.16
C SER A 297 -8.28 43.55 -4.96
N SER A 298 -8.86 42.36 -4.80
CA SER A 298 -8.56 41.47 -3.65
C SER A 298 -8.56 40.01 -4.08
N ALA A 299 -7.50 39.32 -3.73
CA ALA A 299 -7.36 37.84 -3.86
C ALA A 299 -7.35 37.24 -2.46
N GLU A 300 -8.24 36.31 -2.23
CA GLU A 300 -8.25 35.48 -1.02
C GLU A 300 -7.72 34.09 -1.36
N SER A 301 -7.10 33.44 -0.39
CA SER A 301 -6.60 32.07 -0.56
C SER A 301 -7.18 31.18 0.53
N LEU A 302 -7.60 29.99 0.15
CA LEU A 302 -8.01 28.93 1.06
C LEU A 302 -6.88 27.93 1.20
N MET A 303 -6.41 27.73 2.42
CA MET A 303 -5.43 26.70 2.78
C MET A 303 -6.06 25.67 3.69
N VAL A 304 -5.96 24.39 3.33
CA VAL A 304 -6.44 23.27 4.14
C VAL A 304 -5.22 22.51 4.66
N LEU A 305 -5.04 22.51 5.96
CA LEU A 305 -3.96 21.81 6.64
C LEU A 305 -4.51 20.65 7.45
N HIS A 306 -3.81 19.53 7.44
CA HIS A 306 -4.09 18.36 8.26
C HIS A 306 -2.88 18.03 9.14
N ARG A 307 -3.12 17.80 10.43
CA ARG A 307 -2.08 17.31 11.35
C ARG A 307 -2.21 15.81 11.49
N HIS A 308 -1.19 15.07 11.03
CA HIS A 308 -1.13 13.61 11.18
C HIS A 308 -0.82 13.22 12.62
N GLY A 309 -1.53 12.19 13.12
CA GLY A 309 -1.08 11.48 14.30
C GLY A 309 0.11 10.58 13.94
N ILE A 310 1.21 10.73 14.64
CA ILE A 310 2.44 9.97 14.40
C ILE A 310 2.76 9.11 15.64
N ASP A 311 3.11 7.85 15.39
CA ASP A 311 3.61 6.94 16.42
C ASP A 311 5.11 7.19 16.66
N CYS A 312 5.41 7.90 17.75
CA CYS A 312 6.79 8.27 18.12
C CYS A 312 7.61 7.12 18.69
N ASP A 313 7.03 5.94 18.90
CA ASP A 313 7.75 4.76 19.36
C ASP A 313 8.65 4.14 18.27
N PHE A 314 8.50 4.58 17.03
CA PHE A 314 9.38 4.19 15.93
C PHE A 314 10.52 5.20 15.76
N PRO A 315 11.72 4.75 15.32
CA PRO A 315 12.84 5.65 15.05
C PRO A 315 12.52 6.66 13.96
N MET A 316 12.87 7.92 14.21
CA MET A 316 12.87 8.95 13.19
C MET A 316 14.28 9.04 12.60
N LEU A 317 14.40 8.89 11.28
CA LEU A 317 15.69 8.94 10.60
C LEU A 317 16.20 10.37 10.37
N HIS A 318 15.31 11.35 10.36
CA HIS A 318 15.67 12.75 10.17
C HIS A 318 15.55 13.51 11.48
N LYS A 319 16.69 14.00 11.98
CA LYS A 319 16.78 14.81 13.21
C LYS A 319 16.06 16.16 13.13
N ASN A 320 15.57 16.56 11.98
CA ASN A 320 14.98 17.88 11.76
C ASN A 320 13.46 17.93 11.95
N CYS A 321 12.84 16.82 12.29
CA CYS A 321 11.44 16.77 12.68
C CYS A 321 11.35 16.92 14.19
N HIS A 322 11.44 18.13 14.69
CA HIS A 322 11.11 18.45 16.08
C HIS A 322 9.60 18.71 16.13
N SER A 323 8.81 17.73 16.56
CA SER A 323 7.53 18.02 17.16
C SER A 323 7.83 18.56 18.55
N GLU A 324 7.90 19.85 18.71
CA GLU A 324 7.73 20.48 20.03
C GLU A 324 6.26 20.25 20.41
N VAL A 325 6.02 19.27 21.27
CA VAL A 325 4.75 19.07 21.98
C VAL A 325 4.80 19.84 23.26
#